data_8e57b173f4c7cc742f3b3bd57b428e5c
#
_entry.id   8e57b173f4c7cc742f3b3bd57b428e5c
#
_cell.length_a   1.000
_cell.length_b   1.000
_cell.length_c   1.000
_cell.angle_alpha   90.00
_cell.angle_beta   90.00
_cell.angle_gamma   90.00
#
_symmetry.space_group_name_H-M   'P 1'
#
loop_
_entity.id
_entity.type
_entity.pdbx_description
1 polymer ?
#
loop_
_entity_poly.entity_id
_entity_poly.type
_entity_poly.pdbx_seq_one_letter_code
_entity_poly.pdbx_strand_id
1 'polypeptide(L)'
;FYNRLSLDMRLETDPTVQYALGYNTSLDTWWKVPLSYSDLEVVSEYNTYLNYGLPPGPICNPDLLSISAVAYPADTPYYYFRATCDGSNKHNFAITYEEHLSNACP
;
A
#
# COMPACT_ATOMS: atom_id res chain seq x y z
N PHE A 1 -6.56 -3.52 -5.13
CA PHE A 1 -7.20 -3.48 -3.80
C PHE A 1 -8.49 -4.27 -3.78
N TYR A 2 -9.44 -4.01 -4.67
CA TYR A 2 -10.72 -4.74 -4.70
C TYR A 2 -10.54 -6.25 -4.88
N ASN A 3 -9.58 -6.69 -5.72
CA ASN A 3 -9.28 -8.10 -5.90
C ASN A 3 -8.81 -8.76 -4.60
N ARG A 4 -7.96 -8.07 -3.83
CA ARG A 4 -7.54 -8.57 -2.51
C ARG A 4 -8.68 -8.63 -1.52
N LEU A 5 -9.49 -7.57 -1.44
CA LEU A 5 -10.65 -7.54 -0.53
C LEU A 5 -11.64 -8.67 -0.83
N SER A 6 -11.86 -8.99 -2.10
CA SER A 6 -12.78 -10.07 -2.52
C SER A 6 -12.31 -11.48 -2.14
N LEU A 7 -11.02 -11.66 -1.88
CA LEU A 7 -10.40 -12.92 -1.47
C LEU A 7 -9.99 -12.96 0.00
N ASP A 8 -10.41 -11.98 0.80
CA ASP A 8 -9.96 -11.83 2.19
C ASP A 8 -8.43 -11.81 2.34
N MET A 9 -7.73 -11.21 1.37
CA MET A 9 -6.30 -10.95 1.45
C MET A 9 -6.06 -9.65 2.21
N ARG A 10 -5.04 -9.63 3.07
CA ARG A 10 -4.58 -8.37 3.70
C ARG A 10 -4.11 -7.40 2.63
N LEU A 11 -4.39 -6.11 2.81
CA LEU A 11 -3.99 -5.10 1.83
C LEU A 11 -2.48 -4.87 1.81
N GLU A 12 -1.79 -5.01 2.95
CA GLU A 12 -0.33 -4.95 3.09
C GLU A 12 0.27 -3.72 2.41
N THR A 13 -0.25 -2.54 2.75
CA THR A 13 0.15 -1.28 2.14
C THR A 13 0.98 -0.43 3.08
N ASP A 14 2.16 -0.03 2.63
CA ASP A 14 3.09 0.81 3.39
C ASP A 14 2.46 2.11 3.92
N PRO A 15 1.65 2.86 3.16
CA PRO A 15 1.02 4.08 3.67
C PRO A 15 0.18 3.90 4.93
N THR A 16 -0.44 2.75 5.14
CA THR A 16 -1.21 2.49 6.37
C THR A 16 -0.30 2.31 7.58
N VAL A 17 0.87 1.73 7.39
CA VAL A 17 1.91 1.62 8.43
C VAL A 17 2.51 2.99 8.73
N GLN A 18 2.85 3.76 7.70
CA GLN A 18 3.37 5.12 7.86
C GLN A 18 2.38 6.00 8.66
N TYR A 19 1.08 5.90 8.36
CA TYR A 19 0.04 6.59 9.12
C TYR A 19 0.00 6.13 10.59
N ALA A 20 0.08 4.82 10.83
CA ALA A 20 0.07 4.25 12.18
C ALA A 20 1.29 4.67 13.02
N LEU A 21 2.46 4.80 12.40
CA LEU A 21 3.68 5.25 13.06
C LEU A 21 3.63 6.74 13.44
N GLY A 22 2.89 7.55 12.69
CA GLY A 22 2.78 8.98 12.92
C GLY A 22 4.05 9.76 12.56
N TYR A 23 4.20 10.93 13.18
CA TYR A 23 5.32 11.82 12.90
C TYR A 23 6.66 11.24 13.40
N ASN A 24 7.63 11.18 12.50
CA ASN A 24 8.99 10.76 12.81
C ASN A 24 9.89 11.99 13.00
N THR A 25 10.32 12.23 14.24
CA THR A 25 11.11 13.41 14.60
C THR A 25 12.52 13.39 14.02
N SER A 26 13.11 12.20 13.85
CA SER A 26 14.47 12.05 13.31
C SER A 26 14.54 12.33 11.82
N LEU A 27 13.48 12.03 11.08
CA LEU A 27 13.39 12.23 9.64
C LEU A 27 12.55 13.46 9.26
N ASP A 28 11.96 14.14 10.25
CA ASP A 28 11.11 15.32 10.07
C ASP A 28 9.98 15.08 9.05
N THR A 29 9.27 13.97 9.20
CA THR A 29 8.21 13.55 8.27
C THR A 29 7.10 12.76 8.96
N TRP A 30 5.88 12.86 8.42
CA TRP A 30 4.75 11.98 8.73
C TRP A 30 4.80 10.66 7.96
N TRP A 31 5.62 10.59 6.92
CA TRP A 31 5.67 9.47 5.97
C TRP A 31 7.07 8.87 5.96
N LYS A 32 7.39 8.11 7.01
CA LYS A 32 8.69 7.47 7.17
C LYS A 32 9.04 6.57 5.97
N VAL A 33 10.17 6.83 5.32
CA VAL A 33 10.73 6.03 4.22
C VAL A 33 12.24 5.90 4.44
N PRO A 34 12.83 4.70 4.29
CA PRO A 34 12.18 3.42 4.08
C PRO A 34 11.54 2.86 5.37
N LEU A 35 10.59 1.96 5.23
CA LEU A 35 10.08 1.17 6.34
C LEU A 35 11.00 -0.02 6.61
N SER A 36 11.26 -0.28 7.89
CA SER A 36 11.93 -1.50 8.33
C SER A 36 10.92 -2.63 8.55
N TYR A 37 11.40 -3.86 8.63
CA TYR A 37 10.52 -4.98 8.99
C TYR A 37 9.85 -4.80 10.36
N SER A 38 10.55 -4.20 11.33
CA SER A 38 9.96 -3.89 12.64
C SER A 38 8.85 -2.83 12.55
N ASP A 39 8.90 -1.91 11.60
CA ASP A 39 7.83 -0.94 11.38
C ASP A 39 6.54 -1.64 10.91
N LEU A 40 6.66 -2.70 10.10
CA LEU A 40 5.51 -3.47 9.61
C LEU A 40 4.80 -4.26 10.73
N GLU A 41 5.42 -4.39 11.89
CA GLU A 41 4.87 -5.06 13.06
C GLU A 41 4.18 -4.10 14.05
N VAL A 42 4.07 -2.81 13.71
CA VAL A 42 3.42 -1.83 14.60
C VAL A 42 1.97 -2.25 14.90
N VAL A 43 1.65 -2.32 16.19
CA VAL A 43 0.30 -2.70 16.65
C VAL A 43 -0.63 -1.50 16.50
N SER A 44 -1.46 -1.54 15.47
CA SER A 44 -2.45 -0.51 15.17
C SER A 44 -3.57 -1.12 14.32
N GLU A 45 -4.80 -0.67 14.53
CA GLU A 45 -5.95 -1.05 13.70
C GLU A 45 -5.77 -0.58 12.23
N TYR A 46 -4.92 0.43 11.99
CA TYR A 46 -4.58 0.94 10.66
C TYR A 46 -3.56 0.06 9.93
N ASN A 47 -2.81 -0.81 10.64
CA ASN A 47 -1.79 -1.63 10.01
C ASN A 47 -2.40 -2.77 9.19
N THR A 48 -2.40 -2.62 7.87
CA THR A 48 -2.96 -3.60 6.93
C THR A 48 -2.06 -4.82 6.68
N TYR A 49 -0.86 -4.87 7.26
CA TYR A 49 -0.05 -6.09 7.34
C TYR A 49 -0.54 -7.04 8.46
N LEU A 50 -1.20 -6.51 9.50
CA LEU A 50 -1.70 -7.28 10.63
C LEU A 50 -3.21 -7.50 10.60
N ASN A 51 -3.96 -6.57 10.00
CA ASN A 51 -5.42 -6.58 10.00
C ASN A 51 -5.98 -6.78 8.59
N TYR A 52 -7.06 -7.55 8.50
CA TYR A 52 -7.81 -7.76 7.26
C TYR A 52 -8.73 -6.57 6.95
N GLY A 53 -9.01 -6.39 5.67
CA GLY A 53 -9.95 -5.38 5.22
C GLY A 53 -9.39 -3.97 5.19
N LEU A 54 -10.28 -3.01 5.08
CA LEU A 54 -9.95 -1.58 5.07
C LEU A 54 -9.55 -1.10 6.47
N PRO A 55 -8.67 -0.07 6.57
CA PRO A 55 -8.43 0.62 7.83
C PRO A 55 -9.73 1.22 8.41
N PRO A 56 -9.76 1.53 9.74
CA PRO A 56 -10.96 2.10 10.39
C PRO A 56 -11.42 3.43 9.81
N GLY A 57 -10.55 4.18 9.17
CA GLY A 57 -10.86 5.47 8.58
C GLY A 57 -9.84 5.91 7.53
N PRO A 58 -10.03 7.09 6.92
CA PRO A 58 -9.11 7.60 5.90
C PRO A 58 -7.73 7.94 6.51
N ILE A 59 -6.69 7.79 5.69
CA ILE A 59 -5.30 8.08 6.05
C ILE A 59 -4.72 9.29 5.30
N CYS A 60 -5.42 9.78 4.28
CA CYS A 60 -5.01 10.92 3.49
C CYS A 60 -6.22 11.63 2.89
N ASN A 61 -5.97 12.74 2.20
CA ASN A 61 -6.96 13.45 1.40
C ASN A 61 -6.72 13.12 -0.09
N PRO A 62 -7.51 12.20 -0.69
CA PRO A 62 -7.29 11.75 -2.05
C PRO A 62 -7.63 12.83 -3.08
N ASP A 63 -6.93 12.80 -4.22
CA ASP A 63 -7.26 13.62 -5.37
C ASP A 63 -8.46 13.05 -6.17
N LEU A 64 -8.93 13.82 -7.16
CA LEU A 64 -10.06 13.42 -7.98
C LEU A 64 -9.81 12.14 -8.77
N LEU A 65 -8.57 11.91 -9.24
CA LEU A 65 -8.22 10.69 -9.99
C LEU A 65 -8.31 9.45 -9.09
N SER A 66 -7.84 9.56 -7.86
CA SER A 66 -7.93 8.47 -6.87
C SER A 66 -9.39 8.16 -6.50
N ILE A 67 -10.21 9.19 -6.29
CA ILE A 67 -11.65 9.03 -6.01
C ILE A 67 -12.35 8.36 -7.21
N SER A 68 -12.05 8.80 -8.43
CA SER A 68 -12.63 8.24 -9.66
C SER A 68 -12.23 6.77 -9.84
N ALA A 69 -10.99 6.40 -9.52
CA ALA A 69 -10.52 5.02 -9.60
C ALA A 69 -11.25 4.09 -8.63
N VAL A 70 -11.67 4.59 -7.47
CA VAL A 70 -12.50 3.83 -6.51
C VAL A 70 -13.94 3.69 -7.00
N ALA A 71 -14.52 4.75 -7.56
CA ALA A 71 -15.90 4.76 -8.06
C ALA A 71 -16.06 3.95 -9.35
N TYR A 72 -15.05 3.95 -10.20
CA TYR A 72 -15.02 3.28 -11.51
C TYR A 72 -13.74 2.46 -11.67
N PRO A 73 -13.57 1.38 -10.87
CA PRO A 73 -12.34 0.61 -10.88
C PRO A 73 -12.12 -0.11 -12.21
N ALA A 74 -10.86 -0.18 -12.64
CA ALA A 74 -10.48 -1.01 -13.77
C ALA A 74 -10.70 -2.49 -13.44
N ASP A 75 -11.26 -3.24 -14.38
CA ASP A 75 -11.37 -4.69 -14.27
C ASP A 75 -10.03 -5.33 -14.65
N THR A 76 -9.31 -5.83 -13.67
CA THR A 76 -7.98 -6.40 -13.83
C THR A 76 -7.80 -7.66 -12.99
N PRO A 77 -6.88 -8.59 -13.38
CA PRO A 77 -6.59 -9.80 -12.62
C PRO A 77 -5.50 -9.61 -11.55
N TYR A 78 -5.03 -8.38 -11.32
CA TYR A 78 -3.84 -8.14 -10.50
C TYR A 78 -4.15 -8.13 -9.00
N TYR A 79 -3.23 -8.72 -8.22
CA TYR A 79 -3.23 -8.72 -6.76
C TYR A 79 -2.04 -7.99 -6.15
N TYR A 80 -0.99 -7.76 -6.92
CA TYR A 80 0.26 -7.15 -6.47
C TYR A 80 0.61 -5.95 -7.34
N PHE A 81 1.27 -4.98 -6.72
CA PHE A 81 1.87 -3.86 -7.43
C PHE A 81 3.08 -3.34 -6.69
N ARG A 82 4.00 -2.72 -7.40
CA ARG A 82 5.10 -1.96 -6.83
C ARG A 82 5.54 -0.86 -7.78
N ALA A 83 6.17 0.18 -7.24
CA ALA A 83 6.68 1.28 -8.03
C ALA A 83 7.68 0.78 -9.10
N THR A 84 7.64 1.39 -10.27
CA THR A 84 8.64 1.16 -11.32
C THR A 84 10.00 1.73 -10.88
N CYS A 85 11.09 1.16 -11.46
CA CYS A 85 12.45 1.56 -11.08
C CYS A 85 13.00 2.73 -11.90
N ASP A 86 12.16 3.34 -12.75
CA ASP A 86 12.54 4.38 -13.71
C ASP A 86 12.22 5.81 -13.25
N GLY A 87 11.70 5.97 -12.04
CA GLY A 87 11.30 7.27 -11.49
C GLY A 87 10.06 7.89 -12.13
N SER A 88 9.31 7.14 -12.93
CA SER A 88 8.10 7.65 -13.61
C SER A 88 6.88 7.81 -12.70
N ASN A 89 6.97 7.42 -11.43
CA ASN A 89 5.85 7.33 -10.48
C ASN A 89 4.71 6.41 -10.94
N LYS A 90 5.02 5.45 -11.80
CA LYS A 90 4.10 4.40 -12.24
C LYS A 90 4.30 3.13 -11.41
N HIS A 91 3.46 2.13 -11.68
CA HIS A 91 3.52 0.84 -11.00
C HIS A 91 3.57 -0.31 -12.02
N ASN A 92 4.34 -1.33 -11.67
CA ASN A 92 4.27 -2.65 -12.28
C ASN A 92 3.25 -3.47 -11.48
N PHE A 93 2.38 -4.16 -12.20
CA PHE A 93 1.33 -5.01 -11.64
C PHE A 93 1.68 -6.48 -11.84
N ALA A 94 1.20 -7.34 -10.94
CA ALA A 94 1.43 -8.77 -11.01
C ALA A 94 0.21 -9.56 -10.49
N ILE A 95 0.02 -10.76 -11.06
CA ILE A 95 -1.01 -11.71 -10.61
C ILE A 95 -0.46 -12.57 -9.49
N THR A 96 0.79 -13.01 -9.63
CA THR A 96 1.45 -13.90 -8.66
C THR A 96 2.50 -13.17 -7.82
N TYR A 97 2.84 -13.76 -6.69
CA TYR A 97 3.89 -13.22 -5.83
C TYR A 97 5.28 -13.32 -6.49
N GLU A 98 5.53 -14.38 -7.26
CA GLU A 98 6.78 -14.55 -8.01
C GLU A 98 6.98 -13.43 -9.03
N GLU A 99 5.94 -13.09 -9.78
CA GLU A 99 5.97 -11.94 -10.71
C GLU A 99 6.22 -10.64 -9.97
N HIS A 100 5.57 -10.45 -8.80
CA HIS A 100 5.79 -9.28 -7.96
C HIS A 100 7.25 -9.16 -7.50
N LEU A 101 7.88 -10.27 -7.10
CA LEU A 101 9.29 -10.28 -6.74
C LEU A 101 10.20 -9.95 -7.93
N SER A 102 9.87 -10.44 -9.13
CA SER A 102 10.63 -10.14 -10.35
C SER A 102 10.59 -8.66 -10.76
N ASN A 103 9.57 -7.93 -10.32
CA ASN A 103 9.43 -6.49 -10.53
C ASN A 103 10.25 -5.65 -9.53
N ALA A 104 11.04 -6.27 -8.64
CA ALA A 104 11.86 -5.55 -7.68
C ALA A 104 12.94 -4.74 -8.39
N CYS A 105 13.22 -3.55 -7.86
CA CYS A 105 14.35 -2.75 -8.34
C CYS A 105 15.68 -3.45 -8.00
N PRO A 106 16.63 -3.39 -8.93
CA PRO A 106 17.96 -3.97 -8.72
C PRO A 106 18.70 -3.31 -7.53
#